data_dd80ac1ce0ce277f15dbeb3873b3281d
#
_entry.id   dd80ac1ce0ce277f15dbeb3873b3281d
#
_cell.length_a   1.000
_cell.length_b   1.000
_cell.length_c   1.000
_cell.angle_alpha   90.00
_cell.angle_beta   90.00
_cell.angle_gamma   90.00
#
_symmetry.space_group_name_H-M   'P 1'
#
loop_
_entity.id
_entity.type
_entity.pdbx_description
1 polymer ?
#
loop_
_entity_poly.entity_id
_entity_poly.type
_entity_poly.pdbx_seq_one_letter_code
_entity_poly.pdbx_strand_id
1 'polypeptide(L)'
;MNATPVPAVRAEQGRAPARDAARIWARATARRDNLAVIPSLADKLSGIESALAVDGALLLMARIGERAMAFSIVVPQRDVLEVLYLAVDPIAWGNGLARQLLDHLRHHSVKARTPMELWVIDDNERAIAIYESAGWIPTSEVKVRNSAGRPERRYILAP
;
A
#
# COMPACT_ATOMS: atom_id res chain seq x y z
N MET A 1 9.20 32.00 8.66
CA MET A 1 8.11 31.15 8.15
C MET A 1 8.61 29.71 8.08
N ASN A 2 8.00 28.83 8.83
CA ASN A 2 8.31 27.41 8.72
C ASN A 2 7.62 26.87 7.46
N ALA A 3 8.42 26.47 6.48
CA ALA A 3 7.90 25.79 5.31
C ALA A 3 7.20 24.49 5.76
N THR A 4 6.00 24.23 5.27
CA THR A 4 5.33 22.97 5.52
C THR A 4 6.21 21.85 4.96
N PRO A 5 6.58 20.85 5.77
CA PRO A 5 7.45 19.79 5.27
C PRO A 5 6.77 19.07 4.09
N VAL A 6 7.52 18.92 3.00
CA VAL A 6 7.07 18.22 1.80
C VAL A 6 7.20 16.72 2.04
N PRO A 7 6.15 15.92 1.75
CA PRO A 7 6.26 14.47 1.83
C PRO A 7 7.36 13.95 0.91
N ALA A 8 8.16 13.01 1.42
CA ALA A 8 9.21 12.34 0.65
C ALA A 8 8.93 10.83 0.63
N VAL A 9 8.96 10.24 -0.57
CA VAL A 9 8.80 8.80 -0.77
C VAL A 9 10.15 8.20 -1.11
N ARG A 10 10.54 7.17 -0.33
CA ARG A 10 11.82 6.47 -0.52
C ARG A 10 11.67 4.98 -0.28
N ALA A 11 12.55 4.19 -0.90
CA ALA A 11 12.74 2.79 -0.53
C ALA A 11 13.46 2.73 0.82
N GLU A 12 12.95 1.91 1.73
CA GLU A 12 13.52 1.70 3.05
C GLU A 12 13.62 0.21 3.38
N GLN A 13 14.53 -0.12 4.28
CA GLN A 13 14.77 -1.51 4.71
C GLN A 13 14.98 -1.56 6.23
N GLY A 14 14.73 -2.72 6.81
CA GLY A 14 15.04 -3.01 8.19
C GLY A 14 13.82 -3.03 9.11
N ARG A 15 14.09 -3.25 10.39
CA ARG A 15 13.05 -3.47 11.40
C ARG A 15 12.21 -2.21 11.68
N ALA A 16 12.85 -1.05 11.76
CA ALA A 16 12.13 0.18 12.10
C ALA A 16 11.11 0.57 11.01
N PRO A 17 11.46 0.59 9.71
CA PRO A 17 10.45 0.81 8.66
C PRO A 17 9.35 -0.26 8.61
N ALA A 18 9.67 -1.52 8.88
CA ALA A 18 8.66 -2.58 8.94
C ALA A 18 7.65 -2.35 10.08
N ARG A 19 8.12 -1.89 11.23
CA ARG A 19 7.25 -1.53 12.36
C ARG A 19 6.40 -0.30 12.06
N ASP A 20 6.97 0.70 11.39
CA ASP A 20 6.22 1.86 10.92
C ASP A 20 5.10 1.45 9.96
N ALA A 21 5.38 0.58 9.00
CA ALA A 21 4.40 0.04 8.07
C ALA A 21 3.28 -0.70 8.81
N ALA A 22 3.62 -1.55 9.77
CA ALA A 22 2.64 -2.31 10.55
C ALA A 22 1.73 -1.38 11.37
N ARG A 23 2.28 -0.32 11.94
CA ARG A 23 1.50 0.70 12.67
C ARG A 23 0.51 1.40 11.75
N ILE A 24 0.97 1.84 10.58
CA ILE A 24 0.11 2.50 9.59
C ILE A 24 -0.99 1.54 9.13
N TRP A 25 -0.63 0.28 8.85
CA TRP A 25 -1.59 -0.74 8.42
C TRP A 25 -2.66 -1.01 9.47
N ALA A 26 -2.28 -1.13 10.74
CA ALA A 26 -3.23 -1.32 11.83
C ALA A 26 -4.22 -0.17 11.93
N ARG A 27 -3.74 1.07 11.84
CA ARG A 27 -4.57 2.28 11.92
C ARG A 27 -5.48 2.42 10.69
N ALA A 28 -4.95 2.17 9.51
CA ALA A 28 -5.70 2.29 8.25
C ALA A 28 -6.81 1.24 8.16
N THR A 29 -6.53 -0.01 8.53
CA THR A 29 -7.54 -1.07 8.50
C THR A 29 -8.63 -0.86 9.56
N ALA A 30 -8.27 -0.39 10.75
CA ALA A 30 -9.24 -0.04 11.78
C ALA A 30 -10.21 1.03 11.29
N ARG A 31 -9.72 2.06 10.62
CA ARG A 31 -10.56 3.12 10.08
C ARG A 31 -11.42 2.64 8.90
N ARG A 32 -10.84 1.87 7.99
CA ARG A 32 -11.55 1.30 6.84
C ARG A 32 -12.72 0.42 7.30
N ASP A 33 -12.48 -0.42 8.29
CA ASP A 33 -13.45 -1.41 8.76
C ASP A 33 -14.27 -0.91 9.96
N ASN A 34 -14.10 0.36 10.33
CA ASN A 34 -14.81 1.02 11.44
C ASN A 34 -14.70 0.23 12.76
N LEU A 35 -13.50 -0.24 13.07
CA LEU A 35 -13.22 -1.01 14.27
C LEU A 35 -13.18 -0.09 15.51
N ALA A 36 -13.77 -0.54 16.62
CA ALA A 36 -13.74 0.18 17.89
C ALA A 36 -12.33 0.20 18.52
N VAL A 37 -11.51 -0.84 18.22
CA VAL A 37 -10.16 -1.00 18.75
C VAL A 37 -9.20 -1.18 17.59
N ILE A 38 -8.07 -0.43 17.62
CA ILE A 38 -7.01 -0.58 16.64
C ILE A 38 -6.29 -1.91 16.89
N PRO A 39 -6.11 -2.77 15.86
CA PRO A 39 -5.34 -4.01 15.99
C PRO A 39 -3.94 -3.76 16.54
N SER A 40 -3.39 -4.72 17.25
CA SER A 40 -2.04 -4.57 17.80
C SER A 40 -0.98 -4.53 16.69
N LEU A 41 0.14 -3.88 16.99
CA LEU A 41 1.29 -3.87 16.10
C LEU A 41 1.75 -5.29 15.76
N ALA A 42 1.81 -6.18 16.75
CA ALA A 42 2.25 -7.56 16.58
C ALA A 42 1.38 -8.33 15.58
N ASP A 43 0.07 -8.12 15.61
CA ASP A 43 -0.88 -8.78 14.69
C ASP A 43 -0.62 -8.39 13.23
N LYS A 44 -0.19 -7.16 12.98
CA LYS A 44 0.06 -6.67 11.63
C LYS A 44 1.51 -6.86 11.18
N LEU A 45 2.45 -6.84 12.10
CA LEU A 45 3.87 -6.95 11.80
C LEU A 45 4.23 -8.28 11.14
N SER A 46 3.64 -9.37 11.56
CA SER A 46 3.87 -10.70 10.99
C SER A 46 3.62 -10.76 9.48
N GLY A 47 2.50 -10.21 9.02
CA GLY A 47 2.17 -10.12 7.58
C GLY A 47 3.13 -9.22 6.82
N ILE A 48 3.47 -8.07 7.39
CA ILE A 48 4.45 -7.14 6.81
C ILE A 48 5.82 -7.80 6.66
N GLU A 49 6.31 -8.46 7.70
CA GLU A 49 7.60 -9.15 7.67
C GLU A 49 7.61 -10.29 6.65
N SER A 50 6.52 -11.05 6.55
CA SER A 50 6.38 -12.13 5.55
C SER A 50 6.45 -11.57 4.12
N ALA A 51 5.79 -10.46 3.86
CA ALA A 51 5.87 -9.80 2.56
C ALA A 51 7.28 -9.32 2.24
N LEU A 52 7.95 -8.69 3.22
CA LEU A 52 9.32 -8.17 3.05
C LEU A 52 10.37 -9.29 2.94
N ALA A 53 10.06 -10.50 3.38
CA ALA A 53 10.95 -11.66 3.25
C ALA A 53 10.95 -12.24 1.83
N VAL A 54 10.02 -11.88 0.98
CA VAL A 54 10.00 -12.30 -0.43
C VAL A 54 11.20 -11.69 -1.15
N ASP A 55 11.93 -12.52 -1.90
CA ASP A 55 13.08 -12.04 -2.66
C ASP A 55 12.65 -10.96 -3.67
N GLY A 56 13.36 -9.86 -3.69
CA GLY A 56 13.03 -8.69 -4.52
C GLY A 56 11.90 -7.80 -3.99
N ALA A 57 11.42 -8.04 -2.77
CA ALA A 57 10.40 -7.18 -2.15
C ALA A 57 10.91 -5.73 -2.00
N LEU A 58 10.03 -4.78 -2.27
CA LEU A 58 10.31 -3.36 -2.16
C LEU A 58 9.35 -2.73 -1.15
N LEU A 59 9.88 -2.06 -0.14
CA LEU A 59 9.11 -1.20 0.77
C LEU A 59 9.33 0.25 0.37
N LEU A 60 8.26 0.92 -0.03
CA LEU A 60 8.24 2.38 -0.21
C LEU A 60 7.60 3.01 1.02
N MET A 61 8.26 4.01 1.57
CA MET A 61 7.78 4.75 2.74
C MET A 61 7.63 6.23 2.40
N ALA A 62 6.47 6.79 2.67
CA ALA A 62 6.22 8.22 2.59
C ALA A 62 6.34 8.84 3.98
N ARG A 63 7.27 9.78 4.13
CA ARG A 63 7.52 10.47 5.38
C ARG A 63 7.24 11.96 5.25
N ILE A 64 6.69 12.53 6.32
CA ILE A 64 6.59 13.97 6.52
C ILE A 64 7.54 14.30 7.67
N GLY A 65 8.68 14.94 7.35
CA GLY A 65 9.80 14.98 8.26
C GLY A 65 10.33 13.57 8.53
N GLU A 66 10.45 13.19 9.79
CA GLU A 66 10.85 11.84 10.18
C GLU A 66 9.68 10.88 10.37
N ARG A 67 8.45 11.38 10.32
CA ARG A 67 7.26 10.60 10.63
C ARG A 67 6.78 9.83 9.40
N ALA A 68 6.69 8.51 9.53
CA ALA A 68 6.10 7.64 8.52
C ALA A 68 4.58 7.81 8.50
N MET A 69 4.03 8.15 7.32
CA MET A 69 2.61 8.46 7.16
C MET A 69 1.91 7.58 6.14
N ALA A 70 2.65 6.93 5.25
CA ALA A 70 2.10 6.03 4.25
C ALA A 70 3.16 5.05 3.79
N PHE A 71 2.74 3.91 3.27
CA PHE A 71 3.67 2.92 2.73
C PHE A 71 3.03 2.06 1.65
N SER A 72 3.89 1.42 0.87
CA SER A 72 3.51 0.34 -0.05
C SER A 72 4.56 -0.75 -0.02
N ILE A 73 4.12 -2.01 -0.17
CA ILE A 73 5.02 -3.14 -0.36
C ILE A 73 4.67 -3.81 -1.67
N VAL A 74 5.68 -3.99 -2.50
CA VAL A 74 5.59 -4.62 -3.81
C VAL A 74 6.48 -5.84 -3.83
N VAL A 75 5.97 -6.94 -4.35
CA VAL A 75 6.73 -8.20 -4.49
C VAL A 75 6.68 -8.70 -5.93
N PRO A 76 7.77 -9.27 -6.45
CA PRO A 76 7.74 -9.93 -7.75
C PRO A 76 6.89 -11.20 -7.70
N GLN A 77 6.03 -11.37 -8.71
CA GLN A 77 5.18 -12.55 -8.87
C GLN A 77 5.23 -12.98 -10.34
N ARG A 78 6.01 -14.00 -10.68
CA ARG A 78 6.16 -14.45 -12.08
C ARG A 78 6.44 -13.27 -13.02
N ASP A 79 5.45 -12.91 -13.84
CA ASP A 79 5.56 -11.88 -14.88
C ASP A 79 4.97 -10.52 -14.47
N VAL A 80 4.58 -10.36 -13.20
CA VAL A 80 3.98 -9.14 -12.68
C VAL A 80 4.65 -8.71 -11.38
N LEU A 81 4.49 -7.44 -11.03
CA LEU A 81 4.82 -6.89 -9.71
C LEU A 81 3.52 -6.74 -8.94
N GLU A 82 3.36 -7.47 -7.84
CA GLU A 82 2.14 -7.39 -7.03
C GLU A 82 2.30 -6.37 -5.91
N VAL A 83 1.39 -5.40 -5.87
CA VAL A 83 1.27 -4.48 -4.74
C VAL A 83 0.48 -5.18 -3.64
N LEU A 84 1.18 -5.70 -2.62
CA LEU A 84 0.55 -6.40 -1.50
C LEU A 84 -0.06 -5.45 -0.49
N TYR A 85 0.57 -4.30 -0.29
CA TYR A 85 0.11 -3.29 0.68
C TYR A 85 0.23 -1.91 0.07
N LEU A 86 -0.78 -1.10 0.30
CA LEU A 86 -0.76 0.34 0.11
C LEU A 86 -1.69 0.95 1.13
N ALA A 87 -1.15 1.74 2.03
CA ALA A 87 -1.93 2.36 3.09
C ALA A 87 -1.40 3.73 3.46
N VAL A 88 -2.31 4.60 3.86
CA VAL A 88 -2.03 5.93 4.40
C VAL A 88 -2.57 5.99 5.82
N ASP A 89 -1.77 6.49 6.77
CA ASP A 89 -2.26 6.74 8.12
C ASP A 89 -3.49 7.66 8.02
N PRO A 90 -4.61 7.31 8.67
CA PRO A 90 -5.84 8.12 8.59
C PRO A 90 -5.65 9.60 8.92
N ILE A 91 -4.70 9.92 9.80
CA ILE A 91 -4.39 11.32 10.15
C ILE A 91 -3.88 12.12 8.94
N ALA A 92 -3.34 11.44 7.93
CA ALA A 92 -2.78 12.06 6.73
C ALA A 92 -3.67 11.91 5.49
N TRP A 93 -4.88 11.37 5.63
CA TRP A 93 -5.81 11.25 4.52
C TRP A 93 -6.16 12.61 3.92
N GLY A 94 -6.33 12.67 2.61
CA GLY A 94 -6.64 13.90 1.90
C GLY A 94 -5.45 14.76 1.53
N ASN A 95 -4.22 14.30 1.79
CA ASN A 95 -2.97 15.04 1.48
C ASN A 95 -2.22 14.50 0.25
N GLY A 96 -2.84 13.61 -0.53
CA GLY A 96 -2.27 13.11 -1.77
C GLY A 96 -1.16 12.07 -1.62
N LEU A 97 -0.96 11.49 -0.43
CA LEU A 97 0.12 10.51 -0.19
C LEU A 97 -0.07 9.21 -0.96
N ALA A 98 -1.31 8.71 -1.05
CA ALA A 98 -1.61 7.53 -1.85
C ALA A 98 -1.24 7.76 -3.31
N ARG A 99 -1.56 8.93 -3.85
CA ARG A 99 -1.23 9.29 -5.23
C ARG A 99 0.26 9.36 -5.45
N GLN A 100 1.02 9.93 -4.52
CA GLN A 100 2.48 9.97 -4.60
C GLN A 100 3.08 8.57 -4.59
N LEU A 101 2.58 7.66 -3.74
CA LEU A 101 3.01 6.26 -3.74
C LEU A 101 2.70 5.59 -5.08
N LEU A 102 1.50 5.78 -5.63
CA LEU A 102 1.11 5.22 -6.92
C LEU A 102 1.98 5.75 -8.06
N ASP A 103 2.37 7.01 -8.04
CA ASP A 103 3.28 7.58 -9.03
C ASP A 103 4.67 6.93 -8.95
N HIS A 104 5.18 6.67 -7.75
CA HIS A 104 6.44 5.94 -7.56
C HIS A 104 6.34 4.49 -8.04
N LEU A 105 5.22 3.82 -7.79
CA LEU A 105 4.98 2.46 -8.27
C LEU A 105 4.93 2.41 -9.79
N ARG A 106 4.27 3.36 -10.43
CA ARG A 106 4.24 3.47 -11.90
C ARG A 106 5.66 3.62 -12.45
N HIS A 107 6.46 4.48 -11.84
CA HIS A 107 7.86 4.68 -12.22
C HIS A 107 8.66 3.38 -12.12
N HIS A 108 8.45 2.64 -11.04
CA HIS A 108 9.09 1.35 -10.82
C HIS A 108 8.68 0.32 -11.87
N SER A 109 7.41 0.25 -12.20
CA SER A 109 6.87 -0.62 -13.25
C SER A 109 7.48 -0.31 -14.61
N VAL A 110 7.53 0.96 -14.99
CA VAL A 110 8.14 1.40 -16.26
C VAL A 110 9.62 1.05 -16.32
N LYS A 111 10.37 1.33 -15.26
CA LYS A 111 11.79 1.01 -15.18
C LYS A 111 12.07 -0.50 -15.27
N ALA A 112 11.25 -1.29 -14.60
CA ALA A 112 11.33 -2.74 -14.62
C ALA A 112 10.77 -3.36 -15.90
N ARG A 113 10.05 -2.61 -16.71
CA ARG A 113 9.29 -3.08 -17.89
C ARG A 113 8.37 -4.25 -17.55
N THR A 114 7.75 -4.19 -16.37
CA THR A 114 6.93 -5.26 -15.83
C THR A 114 5.59 -4.68 -15.39
N PRO A 115 4.45 -5.26 -15.82
CA PRO A 115 3.15 -4.79 -15.37
C PRO A 115 2.97 -5.01 -13.87
N MET A 116 2.07 -4.24 -13.28
CA MET A 116 1.71 -4.36 -11.87
C MET A 116 0.30 -4.88 -11.72
N GLU A 117 0.05 -5.55 -10.61
CA GLU A 117 -1.30 -5.92 -10.18
C GLU A 117 -1.51 -5.58 -8.72
N LEU A 118 -2.75 -5.38 -8.35
CA LEU A 118 -3.20 -5.32 -6.98
C LEU A 118 -4.59 -5.93 -6.86
N TRP A 119 -4.94 -6.28 -5.64
CA TRP A 119 -6.25 -6.77 -5.30
C TRP A 119 -6.87 -5.83 -4.29
N VAL A 120 -8.09 -5.39 -4.54
CA VAL A 120 -8.82 -4.46 -3.68
C VAL A 120 -10.18 -5.05 -3.33
N ILE A 121 -10.58 -4.89 -2.06
CA ILE A 121 -11.90 -5.29 -1.61
C ILE A 121 -12.94 -4.58 -2.46
N ASP A 122 -13.88 -5.35 -3.03
CA ASP A 122 -14.76 -4.91 -4.13
C ASP A 122 -15.75 -3.80 -3.71
N ASP A 123 -15.94 -3.59 -2.41
CA ASP A 123 -16.75 -2.50 -1.87
C ASP A 123 -15.94 -1.36 -1.24
N ASN A 124 -14.61 -1.38 -1.38
CA ASN A 124 -13.76 -0.29 -0.91
C ASN A 124 -13.74 0.86 -1.91
N GLU A 125 -14.82 1.62 -1.96
CA GLU A 125 -15.03 2.69 -2.94
C GLU A 125 -13.95 3.75 -2.92
N ARG A 126 -13.42 4.09 -1.72
CA ARG A 126 -12.35 5.08 -1.58
C ARG A 126 -11.05 4.62 -2.29
N ALA A 127 -10.63 3.40 -2.04
CA ALA A 127 -9.42 2.85 -2.67
C ALA A 127 -9.62 2.68 -4.18
N ILE A 128 -10.76 2.17 -4.61
CA ILE A 128 -11.10 2.00 -6.01
C ILE A 128 -11.02 3.33 -6.77
N ALA A 129 -11.61 4.40 -6.22
CA ALA A 129 -11.56 5.72 -6.84
C ALA A 129 -10.12 6.22 -7.01
N ILE A 130 -9.26 6.01 -6.02
CA ILE A 130 -7.85 6.41 -6.08
C ILE A 130 -7.11 5.60 -7.15
N TYR A 131 -7.29 4.28 -7.20
CA TYR A 131 -6.63 3.42 -8.19
C TYR A 131 -7.07 3.75 -9.61
N GLU A 132 -8.36 3.87 -9.85
CA GLU A 132 -8.88 4.19 -11.17
C GLU A 132 -8.43 5.58 -11.65
N SER A 133 -8.42 6.57 -10.76
CA SER A 133 -7.90 7.91 -11.07
C SER A 133 -6.40 7.91 -11.42
N ALA A 134 -5.66 6.91 -10.93
CA ALA A 134 -4.24 6.73 -11.22
C ALA A 134 -3.97 5.83 -12.43
N GLY A 135 -5.00 5.43 -13.16
CA GLY A 135 -4.88 4.65 -14.41
C GLY A 135 -4.91 3.14 -14.24
N TRP A 136 -5.19 2.64 -13.04
CA TRP A 136 -5.39 1.21 -12.82
C TRP A 136 -6.72 0.76 -13.42
N ILE A 137 -6.72 -0.43 -14.03
CA ILE A 137 -7.87 -0.96 -14.77
C ILE A 137 -8.41 -2.20 -14.06
N PRO A 138 -9.71 -2.23 -13.71
CA PRO A 138 -10.31 -3.41 -13.11
C PRO A 138 -10.38 -4.56 -14.12
N THR A 139 -10.20 -5.78 -13.62
CA THR A 139 -10.45 -7.01 -14.37
C THR A 139 -11.73 -7.68 -13.89
N SER A 140 -12.18 -8.72 -14.59
CA SER A 140 -13.31 -9.55 -14.14
C SER A 140 -12.94 -10.55 -13.05
N GLU A 141 -11.65 -10.65 -12.68
CA GLU A 141 -11.16 -11.62 -11.73
C GLU A 141 -11.44 -11.17 -10.30
N VAL A 142 -12.20 -11.97 -9.56
CA VAL A 142 -12.58 -11.74 -8.18
C VAL A 142 -12.24 -12.99 -7.37
N LYS A 143 -11.59 -12.79 -6.23
CA LYS A 143 -11.21 -13.87 -5.29
C LYS A 143 -11.42 -13.43 -3.86
N VAL A 144 -11.61 -14.38 -2.96
CA VAL A 144 -11.55 -14.13 -1.53
C VAL A 144 -10.13 -14.44 -1.05
N ARG A 145 -9.39 -13.40 -0.67
CA ARG A 145 -7.97 -13.49 -0.28
C ARG A 145 -7.71 -13.04 1.16
N ASN A 146 -8.76 -12.76 1.91
CA ASN A 146 -8.67 -12.28 3.29
C ASN A 146 -9.49 -13.16 4.24
N SER A 147 -9.16 -13.13 5.53
CA SER A 147 -9.83 -13.92 6.55
C SER A 147 -11.27 -13.49 6.84
N ALA A 148 -11.64 -12.28 6.44
CA ALA A 148 -13.00 -11.76 6.61
C ALA A 148 -13.99 -12.28 5.54
N GLY A 149 -13.50 -13.03 4.54
CA GLY A 149 -14.32 -13.57 3.47
C GLY A 149 -14.85 -12.53 2.48
N ARG A 150 -14.24 -11.35 2.43
CA ARG A 150 -14.67 -10.26 1.54
C ARG A 150 -14.08 -10.44 0.15
N PRO A 151 -14.89 -10.34 -0.95
CA PRO A 151 -14.39 -10.44 -2.31
C PRO A 151 -13.41 -9.31 -2.63
N GLU A 152 -12.30 -9.68 -3.28
CA GLU A 152 -11.31 -8.74 -3.80
C GLU A 152 -11.24 -8.86 -5.32
N ARG A 153 -11.21 -7.72 -5.98
CA ARG A 153 -11.08 -7.63 -7.45
C ARG A 153 -9.64 -7.32 -7.82
N ARG A 154 -9.16 -7.98 -8.87
CA ARG A 154 -7.86 -7.74 -9.46
C ARG A 154 -7.88 -6.50 -10.33
N TYR A 155 -6.93 -5.60 -10.10
CA TYR A 155 -6.62 -4.43 -10.93
C TYR A 155 -5.25 -4.58 -11.54
N ILE A 156 -5.07 -4.07 -12.74
CA ILE A 156 -3.79 -4.12 -13.47
C ILE A 156 -3.36 -2.74 -13.91
N LEU A 157 -2.05 -2.57 -14.03
CA LEU A 157 -1.40 -1.38 -14.58
C LEU A 157 -0.32 -1.82 -15.56
N ALA A 158 -0.45 -1.43 -16.84
CA ALA A 158 0.59 -1.65 -17.84
C ALA A 158 1.81 -0.76 -17.54
N PRO A 159 3.05 -1.22 -17.88
CA PRO A 159 4.24 -0.42 -17.70
C PRO A 159 4.29 0.80 -18.59
#